data_c577d48dad92a1f409adc68d5958665b
#
_entry.id   c577d48dad92a1f409adc68d5958665b
#
_cell.length_a   1.000
_cell.length_b   1.000
_cell.length_c   1.000
_cell.angle_alpha   90.00
_cell.angle_beta   90.00
_cell.angle_gamma   90.00
#
_symmetry.space_group_name_H-M   'P 1'
#
loop_
_entity.id
_entity.type
_entity.pdbx_description
1 polymer ?
#
loop_
_entity_poly.entity_id
_entity_poly.type
_entity_poly.pdbx_seq_one_letter_code
_entity_poly.pdbx_strand_id
1 'polypeptide(L)'
;VNIGFMHVGRPVNEDRLRRDLDDMEGHYVADGWYFDKATQRDYYTLWAFHYYGLVYAHVMEAADPDRAARFRERARLILPRFACWFDREGRGLPYGRSLTYRFAQSSFFSACALSGVTAEGIGWGELKGLLLRNMRFWFRQPIFDRDGVLTIGYGYPNLIISEGYNAPGSPYWAMKAFAVLALPEDHPFWQAEEKPYTPPAILCDELSLIHI
;
A
#
# COMPACT_ATOMS: atom_id res chain seq x y z
N VAL A 1 5.75 14.00 -6.63
CA VAL A 1 5.59 15.39 -7.07
C VAL A 1 6.13 15.56 -8.48
N ASN A 2 7.42 15.27 -8.76
CA ASN A 2 8.03 15.45 -10.08
C ASN A 2 7.28 14.71 -11.19
N ILE A 3 6.89 13.44 -10.96
CA ILE A 3 6.12 12.64 -11.93
C ILE A 3 4.77 13.30 -12.24
N GLY A 4 4.09 13.83 -11.22
CA GLY A 4 2.85 14.56 -11.41
C GLY A 4 3.04 15.83 -12.26
N PHE A 5 4.15 16.55 -12.06
CA PHE A 5 4.48 17.70 -12.91
C PHE A 5 4.75 17.28 -14.35
N MET A 6 5.50 16.20 -14.58
CA MET A 6 5.69 15.63 -15.93
C MET A 6 4.37 15.30 -16.60
N HIS A 7 3.47 14.64 -15.88
CA HIS A 7 2.17 14.23 -16.41
C HIS A 7 1.30 15.40 -16.86
N VAL A 8 1.40 16.55 -16.21
CA VAL A 8 0.67 17.77 -16.57
C VAL A 8 1.51 18.77 -17.41
N GLY A 9 2.61 18.33 -17.99
CA GLY A 9 3.45 19.13 -18.87
C GLY A 9 4.19 20.29 -18.20
N ARG A 10 4.45 20.19 -16.89
CA ARG A 10 5.23 21.18 -16.15
C ARG A 10 6.72 20.83 -16.12
N PRO A 11 7.61 21.82 -16.09
CA PRO A 11 9.04 21.55 -15.98
C PRO A 11 9.38 20.78 -14.72
N VAL A 12 10.30 19.83 -14.85
CA VAL A 12 10.84 19.04 -13.75
C VAL A 12 12.36 19.05 -13.78
N ASN A 13 12.97 18.82 -12.64
CA ASN A 13 14.40 18.55 -12.56
C ASN A 13 14.63 17.04 -12.77
N GLU A 14 14.95 16.66 -13.99
CA GLU A 14 15.14 15.25 -14.38
C GLU A 14 16.32 14.61 -13.64
N ASP A 15 17.41 15.32 -13.41
CA ASP A 15 18.54 14.80 -12.66
C ASP A 15 18.19 14.52 -11.21
N ARG A 16 17.37 15.40 -10.61
CA ARG A 16 16.86 15.15 -9.27
C ARG A 16 15.94 13.95 -9.23
N LEU A 17 15.02 13.84 -10.19
CA LEU A 17 14.11 12.69 -10.28
C LEU A 17 14.88 11.36 -10.42
N ARG A 18 15.91 11.36 -11.28
CA ARG A 18 16.76 10.17 -11.47
C ARG A 18 17.45 9.78 -10.16
N ARG A 19 18.08 10.72 -9.48
CA ARG A 19 18.74 10.46 -8.18
C ARG A 19 17.74 9.92 -7.12
N ASP A 20 16.56 10.52 -7.00
CA ASP A 20 15.54 10.10 -6.05
C ASP A 20 15.03 8.69 -6.36
N LEU A 21 14.93 8.30 -7.63
CA LEU A 21 14.55 6.96 -8.06
C LEU A 21 15.67 5.94 -7.79
N ASP A 22 16.91 6.29 -8.07
CA ASP A 22 18.07 5.43 -7.82
C ASP A 22 18.28 5.22 -6.31
N ASP A 23 18.07 6.27 -5.51
CA ASP A 23 18.08 6.17 -4.05
C ASP A 23 16.98 5.23 -3.54
N MET A 24 15.76 5.38 -4.05
CA MET A 24 14.65 4.47 -3.72
C MET A 24 14.97 3.01 -4.11
N GLU A 25 15.62 2.78 -5.24
CA GLU A 25 16.05 1.44 -5.66
C GLU A 25 17.13 0.86 -4.74
N GLY A 26 18.01 1.71 -4.19
CA GLY A 26 19.03 1.33 -3.22
C GLY A 26 18.47 0.78 -1.90
N HIS A 27 17.21 1.05 -1.58
CA HIS A 27 16.53 0.48 -0.42
C HIS A 27 15.98 -0.94 -0.66
N TYR A 28 16.00 -1.44 -1.90
CA TYR A 28 15.54 -2.80 -2.19
C TYR A 28 16.53 -3.84 -1.67
N VAL A 29 16.01 -4.89 -1.06
CA VAL A 29 16.84 -5.96 -0.50
C VAL A 29 16.67 -7.27 -1.24
N ALA A 30 15.52 -7.92 -1.06
CA ALA A 30 15.19 -9.19 -1.69
C ALA A 30 13.68 -9.50 -1.52
N ASP A 31 13.15 -10.44 -2.28
CA ASP A 31 11.82 -11.03 -2.10
C ASP A 31 10.68 -10.01 -1.98
N GLY A 32 10.82 -8.88 -2.66
CA GLY A 32 9.89 -7.77 -2.61
C GLY A 32 10.06 -6.82 -1.42
N TRP A 33 11.03 -7.04 -0.53
CA TRP A 33 11.24 -6.16 0.61
C TRP A 33 12.14 -4.97 0.29
N TYR A 34 11.73 -3.81 0.81
CA TYR A 34 12.53 -2.60 0.93
C TYR A 34 12.82 -2.34 2.41
N PHE A 35 13.96 -1.72 2.71
CA PHE A 35 14.28 -1.28 4.06
C PHE A 35 14.42 0.24 4.10
N ASP A 36 13.65 0.87 4.95
CA ASP A 36 13.82 2.27 5.32
C ASP A 36 14.96 2.44 6.34
N LYS A 37 15.07 1.46 7.25
CA LYS A 37 16.17 1.31 8.22
C LYS A 37 16.58 -0.16 8.25
N ALA A 38 17.81 -0.44 8.62
CA ALA A 38 18.51 -1.70 8.40
C ALA A 38 17.75 -3.02 8.68
N THR A 39 16.70 -3.01 9.49
CA THR A 39 15.95 -4.25 9.83
C THR A 39 14.44 -4.08 9.86
N GLN A 40 13.94 -2.87 9.61
CA GLN A 40 12.51 -2.58 9.82
C GLN A 40 11.65 -3.00 8.62
N ARG A 41 10.77 -3.96 8.85
CA ARG A 41 9.74 -4.43 7.92
C ARG A 41 8.38 -4.12 8.53
N ASP A 42 7.73 -3.10 8.07
CA ASP A 42 6.42 -2.66 8.55
C ASP A 42 5.55 -2.18 7.37
N TYR A 43 4.36 -1.69 7.67
CA TYR A 43 3.46 -1.15 6.66
C TYR A 43 4.08 0.00 5.84
N TYR A 44 5.07 0.71 6.40
CA TYR A 44 5.70 1.82 5.71
C TYR A 44 6.35 1.39 4.39
N THR A 45 6.96 0.20 4.37
CA THR A 45 7.48 -0.40 3.14
C THR A 45 6.43 -0.51 2.05
N LEU A 46 5.19 -0.87 2.43
CA LEU A 46 4.11 -1.12 1.49
C LEU A 46 3.44 0.18 1.03
N TRP A 47 3.07 1.07 1.95
CA TRP A 47 2.37 2.30 1.57
C TRP A 47 3.29 3.44 1.11
N ALA A 48 4.60 3.30 1.22
CA ALA A 48 5.56 4.24 0.66
C ALA A 48 6.30 3.65 -0.54
N PHE A 49 7.25 2.74 -0.32
CA PHE A 49 8.09 2.25 -1.43
C PHE A 49 7.25 1.58 -2.52
N HIS A 50 6.48 0.56 -2.19
CA HIS A 50 5.66 -0.14 -3.17
C HIS A 50 4.56 0.73 -3.76
N TYR A 51 3.84 1.46 -2.92
CA TYR A 51 2.76 2.31 -3.39
C TYR A 51 3.26 3.32 -4.43
N TYR A 52 4.31 4.08 -4.12
CA TYR A 52 4.83 5.08 -5.06
C TYR A 52 5.57 4.45 -6.24
N GLY A 53 6.23 3.29 -6.05
CA GLY A 53 6.80 2.52 -7.15
C GLY A 53 5.75 2.05 -8.15
N LEU A 54 4.59 1.59 -7.66
CA LEU A 54 3.47 1.17 -8.52
C LEU A 54 2.76 2.35 -9.20
N VAL A 55 2.59 3.48 -8.51
CA VAL A 55 2.11 4.73 -9.14
C VAL A 55 3.08 5.18 -10.23
N TYR A 56 4.40 5.12 -9.97
CA TYR A 56 5.41 5.38 -11.00
C TYR A 56 5.24 4.44 -12.18
N ALA A 57 5.15 3.13 -11.93
CA ALA A 57 5.01 2.13 -12.97
C ALA A 57 3.75 2.34 -13.83
N HIS A 58 2.66 2.79 -13.23
CA HIS A 58 1.43 3.09 -13.95
C HIS A 58 1.57 4.33 -14.86
N VAL A 59 2.18 5.41 -14.33
CA VAL A 59 2.25 6.69 -15.06
C VAL A 59 3.39 6.72 -16.09
N MET A 60 4.51 6.05 -15.78
CA MET A 60 5.76 6.18 -16.54
C MET A 60 6.08 4.95 -17.41
N GLU A 61 5.17 3.99 -17.55
CA GLU A 61 5.40 2.74 -18.27
C GLU A 61 5.93 2.96 -19.69
N ALA A 62 5.37 3.93 -20.41
CA ALA A 62 5.80 4.23 -21.78
C ALA A 62 7.19 4.92 -21.86
N ALA A 63 7.57 5.64 -20.80
CA ALA A 63 8.83 6.41 -20.76
C ALA A 63 9.97 5.63 -20.08
N ASP A 64 9.65 4.74 -19.15
CA ASP A 64 10.63 3.93 -18.42
C ASP A 64 10.07 2.52 -18.15
N PRO A 65 9.93 1.70 -19.21
CA PRO A 65 9.30 0.37 -19.09
C PRO A 65 10.09 -0.59 -18.21
N ASP A 66 11.42 -0.51 -18.20
CA ASP A 66 12.27 -1.40 -17.41
C ASP A 66 12.11 -1.18 -15.92
N ARG A 67 12.06 0.07 -15.46
CA ARG A 67 11.84 0.39 -14.06
C ARG A 67 10.39 0.08 -13.64
N ALA A 68 9.44 0.37 -14.51
CA ALA A 68 8.04 0.00 -14.30
C ALA A 68 7.87 -1.51 -14.11
N ALA A 69 8.51 -2.32 -14.95
CA ALA A 69 8.49 -3.78 -14.82
C ALA A 69 9.13 -4.26 -13.52
N ARG A 70 10.28 -3.69 -13.12
CA ARG A 70 10.93 -4.03 -11.83
C ARG A 70 10.05 -3.73 -10.63
N PHE A 71 9.40 -2.56 -10.58
CA PHE A 71 8.51 -2.23 -9.47
C PHE A 71 7.31 -3.17 -9.38
N ARG A 72 6.70 -3.51 -10.51
CA ARG A 72 5.61 -4.50 -10.57
C ARG A 72 6.06 -5.88 -10.11
N GLU A 73 7.25 -6.33 -10.54
CA GLU A 73 7.77 -7.63 -10.13
C GLU A 73 8.03 -7.69 -8.62
N ARG A 74 8.68 -6.68 -8.05
CA ARG A 74 8.89 -6.59 -6.59
C ARG A 74 7.57 -6.59 -5.81
N ALA A 75 6.56 -5.91 -6.33
CA ALA A 75 5.23 -5.90 -5.73
C ALA A 75 4.56 -7.29 -5.83
N ARG A 76 4.73 -8.00 -6.95
CA ARG A 76 4.22 -9.36 -7.13
C ARG A 76 4.83 -10.35 -6.12
N LEU A 77 6.13 -10.22 -5.85
CA LEU A 77 6.83 -11.07 -4.89
C LEU A 77 6.33 -10.89 -3.45
N ILE A 78 6.07 -9.65 -3.02
CA ILE A 78 5.63 -9.37 -1.64
C ILE A 78 4.12 -9.56 -1.43
N LEU A 79 3.31 -9.45 -2.48
CA LEU A 79 1.85 -9.42 -2.37
C LEU A 79 1.26 -10.61 -1.61
N PRO A 80 1.62 -11.88 -1.85
CA PRO A 80 1.09 -13.01 -1.07
C PRO A 80 1.49 -12.96 0.40
N ARG A 81 2.73 -12.61 0.72
CA ARG A 81 3.22 -12.48 2.10
C ARG A 81 2.51 -11.36 2.84
N PHE A 82 2.36 -10.22 2.21
CA PHE A 82 1.67 -9.09 2.82
C PHE A 82 0.18 -9.33 3.01
N ALA A 83 -0.47 -10.06 2.12
CA ALA A 83 -1.88 -10.43 2.26
C ALA A 83 -2.15 -11.24 3.54
N CYS A 84 -1.16 -12.01 4.04
CA CYS A 84 -1.25 -12.74 5.30
C CYS A 84 -1.31 -11.83 6.55
N TRP A 85 -1.01 -10.54 6.41
CA TRP A 85 -1.14 -9.58 7.53
C TRP A 85 -2.58 -9.16 7.81
N PHE A 86 -3.53 -9.65 7.03
CA PHE A 86 -4.94 -9.32 7.14
C PHE A 86 -5.76 -10.56 7.49
N ASP A 87 -6.62 -10.44 8.49
CA ASP A 87 -7.55 -11.49 8.83
C ASP A 87 -8.75 -11.55 7.84
N ARG A 88 -9.63 -12.54 8.05
CA ARG A 88 -10.79 -12.74 7.18
C ARG A 88 -11.80 -11.61 7.22
N GLU A 89 -11.78 -10.78 8.28
CA GLU A 89 -12.66 -9.63 8.44
C GLU A 89 -12.05 -8.35 7.86
N GLY A 90 -10.78 -8.41 7.40
CA GLY A 90 -10.04 -7.30 6.84
C GLY A 90 -9.28 -6.48 7.87
N ARG A 91 -9.15 -6.97 9.11
CA ARG A 91 -8.31 -6.31 10.12
C ARG A 91 -6.86 -6.55 9.78
N GLY A 92 -6.08 -5.49 9.65
CA GLY A 92 -4.63 -5.57 9.52
C GLY A 92 -3.96 -5.80 10.86
N LEU A 93 -2.81 -6.48 10.85
CA LEU A 93 -1.96 -6.69 12.01
C LEU A 93 -1.59 -5.33 12.65
N PRO A 94 -1.83 -5.08 13.94
CA PRO A 94 -1.47 -3.82 14.61
C PRO A 94 0.02 -3.77 14.94
N TYR A 95 0.86 -3.64 13.91
CA TYR A 95 2.31 -3.72 14.02
C TYR A 95 3.01 -2.56 13.30
N GLY A 96 4.12 -2.12 13.88
CA GLY A 96 4.99 -1.09 13.30
C GLY A 96 4.53 0.33 13.63
N ARG A 97 5.07 1.27 12.88
CA ARG A 97 4.85 2.72 13.05
C ARG A 97 3.70 3.24 12.21
N SER A 98 3.28 4.47 12.52
CA SER A 98 2.29 5.23 11.76
C SER A 98 0.91 4.54 11.69
N LEU A 99 0.56 3.82 12.76
CA LEU A 99 -0.70 3.07 12.83
C LEU A 99 -1.94 3.98 12.75
N THR A 100 -1.78 5.28 13.06
CA THR A 100 -2.85 6.27 12.89
C THR A 100 -3.30 6.45 11.43
N TYR A 101 -2.53 5.96 10.46
CA TYR A 101 -2.91 6.01 9.03
C TYR A 101 -3.94 4.91 8.66
N ARG A 102 -4.26 4.00 9.58
CA ARG A 102 -5.36 3.02 9.53
C ARG A 102 -5.46 2.29 8.19
N PHE A 103 -6.49 2.58 7.37
CA PHE A 103 -6.70 1.90 6.08
C PHE A 103 -5.67 2.27 5.00
N ALA A 104 -4.68 3.15 5.27
CA ALA A 104 -3.45 3.17 4.49
C ALA A 104 -2.75 1.80 4.47
N GLN A 105 -3.00 0.95 5.48
CA GLN A 105 -2.51 -0.43 5.51
C GLN A 105 -2.86 -1.19 4.23
N SER A 106 -4.05 -0.98 3.67
CA SER A 106 -4.51 -1.63 2.44
C SER A 106 -4.20 -0.85 1.15
N SER A 107 -3.56 0.32 1.23
CA SER A 107 -3.26 1.14 0.05
C SER A 107 -2.36 0.46 -0.98
N PHE A 108 -1.52 -0.47 -0.54
CA PHE A 108 -0.72 -1.29 -1.44
C PHE A 108 -1.59 -2.12 -2.39
N PHE A 109 -2.68 -2.72 -1.91
CA PHE A 109 -3.62 -3.46 -2.76
C PHE A 109 -4.28 -2.55 -3.80
N SER A 110 -4.60 -1.31 -3.41
CA SER A 110 -5.11 -0.30 -4.33
C SER A 110 -4.10 0.06 -5.42
N ALA A 111 -2.82 0.22 -5.05
CA ALA A 111 -1.75 0.47 -6.00
C ALA A 111 -1.47 -0.74 -6.91
N CYS A 112 -1.57 -1.97 -6.39
CA CYS A 112 -1.50 -3.19 -7.20
C CYS A 112 -2.59 -3.20 -8.27
N ALA A 113 -3.83 -2.89 -7.90
CA ALA A 113 -4.93 -2.79 -8.87
C ALA A 113 -4.66 -1.71 -9.93
N LEU A 114 -4.24 -0.51 -9.51
CA LEU A 114 -3.92 0.61 -10.40
C LEU A 114 -2.83 0.25 -11.42
N SER A 115 -1.82 -0.53 -11.03
CA SER A 115 -0.66 -0.86 -11.87
C SER A 115 -0.74 -2.26 -12.51
N GLY A 116 -1.87 -2.94 -12.43
CA GLY A 116 -2.08 -4.23 -13.08
C GLY A 116 -1.33 -5.40 -12.43
N VAL A 117 -1.09 -5.35 -11.11
CA VAL A 117 -0.35 -6.39 -10.39
C VAL A 117 -1.28 -7.35 -9.69
N THR A 118 -1.17 -8.63 -10.05
CA THR A 118 -1.75 -9.79 -9.36
C THR A 118 -0.63 -10.77 -9.01
N ALA A 119 -0.91 -11.81 -8.23
CA ALA A 119 0.06 -12.84 -7.87
C ALA A 119 -0.62 -14.21 -7.86
N GLU A 120 0.18 -15.27 -7.70
CA GLU A 120 -0.38 -16.62 -7.54
C GLU A 120 -1.32 -16.67 -6.33
N GLY A 121 -2.52 -17.18 -6.53
CA GLY A 121 -3.58 -17.24 -5.51
C GLY A 121 -4.25 -15.89 -5.18
N ILE A 122 -3.82 -14.79 -5.81
CA ILE A 122 -4.41 -13.45 -5.61
C ILE A 122 -4.71 -12.83 -6.97
N GLY A 123 -5.90 -13.14 -7.50
CA GLY A 123 -6.47 -12.47 -8.66
C GLY A 123 -7.24 -11.20 -8.29
N TRP A 124 -7.98 -10.65 -9.23
CA TRP A 124 -8.74 -9.41 -9.03
C TRP A 124 -9.77 -9.51 -7.92
N GLY A 125 -10.43 -10.66 -7.76
CA GLY A 125 -11.43 -10.87 -6.72
C GLY A 125 -10.84 -10.87 -5.31
N GLU A 126 -9.74 -11.56 -5.11
CA GLU A 126 -9.01 -11.61 -3.86
C GLU A 126 -8.41 -10.24 -3.50
N LEU A 127 -7.82 -9.54 -4.49
CA LEU A 127 -7.27 -8.20 -4.32
C LEU A 127 -8.35 -7.20 -3.92
N LYS A 128 -9.51 -7.24 -4.60
CA LYS A 128 -10.70 -6.45 -4.26
C LYS A 128 -11.17 -6.74 -2.84
N GLY A 129 -11.21 -8.01 -2.48
CA GLY A 129 -11.61 -8.43 -1.15
C GLY A 129 -10.67 -7.94 -0.05
N LEU A 130 -9.35 -8.05 -0.24
CA LEU A 130 -8.35 -7.55 0.70
C LEU A 130 -8.50 -6.05 0.95
N LEU A 131 -8.63 -5.26 -0.12
CA LEU A 131 -8.82 -3.82 -0.02
C LEU A 131 -10.14 -3.45 0.66
N LEU A 132 -11.26 -3.95 0.13
CA LEU A 132 -12.58 -3.48 0.56
C LEU A 132 -12.96 -3.97 1.95
N ARG A 133 -12.55 -5.19 2.37
CA ARG A 133 -12.78 -5.67 3.74
C ARG A 133 -12.01 -4.83 4.76
N ASN A 134 -10.76 -4.46 4.47
CA ASN A 134 -10.00 -3.58 5.35
C ASN A 134 -10.67 -2.19 5.48
N MET A 135 -11.11 -1.60 4.38
CA MET A 135 -11.85 -0.34 4.43
C MET A 135 -13.14 -0.47 5.25
N ARG A 136 -13.97 -1.51 5.00
CA ARG A 136 -15.20 -1.74 5.77
C ARG A 136 -14.92 -2.00 7.25
N PHE A 137 -13.83 -2.69 7.59
CA PHE A 137 -13.40 -2.85 8.97
C PHE A 137 -13.19 -1.48 9.64
N TRP A 138 -12.43 -0.60 9.01
CA TRP A 138 -12.12 0.72 9.56
C TRP A 138 -13.34 1.64 9.64
N PHE A 139 -14.19 1.66 8.63
CA PHE A 139 -15.42 2.48 8.64
C PHE A 139 -16.47 2.05 9.69
N ARG A 140 -16.32 0.87 10.27
CA ARG A 140 -17.13 0.43 11.41
C ARG A 140 -16.54 0.84 12.77
N GLN A 141 -15.32 1.34 12.80
CA GLN A 141 -14.67 1.81 14.03
C GLN A 141 -14.99 3.30 14.27
N PRO A 142 -14.97 3.76 15.53
CA PRO A 142 -15.16 5.18 15.89
C PRO A 142 -13.90 6.01 15.56
N ILE A 143 -13.54 6.10 14.29
CA ILE A 143 -12.33 6.77 13.80
C ILE A 143 -12.55 8.22 13.39
N PHE A 144 -13.80 8.65 13.32
CA PHE A 144 -14.17 10.02 13.02
C PHE A 144 -14.61 10.76 14.30
N ASP A 145 -14.40 12.06 14.32
CA ASP A 145 -15.01 12.92 15.31
C ASP A 145 -16.48 13.22 14.97
N ARG A 146 -17.13 14.06 15.79
CA ARG A 146 -18.53 14.47 15.60
C ARG A 146 -18.78 15.22 14.28
N ASP A 147 -17.74 15.81 13.69
CA ASP A 147 -17.81 16.60 12.47
C ASP A 147 -17.41 15.77 11.24
N GLY A 148 -17.19 14.46 11.40
CA GLY A 148 -16.80 13.53 10.34
C GLY A 148 -15.33 13.62 9.93
N VAL A 149 -14.46 14.21 10.77
CA VAL A 149 -13.03 14.32 10.50
C VAL A 149 -12.29 13.12 11.09
N LEU A 150 -11.36 12.55 10.31
CA LEU A 150 -10.50 11.47 10.79
C LEU A 150 -9.61 11.93 11.95
N THR A 151 -9.70 11.22 13.06
CA THR A 151 -8.95 11.52 14.28
C THR A 151 -7.60 10.79 14.33
N ILE A 152 -6.64 11.32 15.07
CA ILE A 152 -5.44 10.57 15.45
C ILE A 152 -5.84 9.44 16.42
N GLY A 153 -5.30 8.26 16.20
CA GLY A 153 -5.60 7.07 16.98
C GLY A 153 -5.55 5.81 16.12
N TYR A 154 -5.86 4.65 16.69
CA TYR A 154 -5.96 3.39 15.95
C TYR A 154 -7.42 2.94 15.90
N GLY A 155 -7.89 2.06 16.76
CA GLY A 155 -9.29 1.61 16.79
C GLY A 155 -10.29 2.68 17.26
N TYR A 156 -9.80 3.74 17.89
CA TYR A 156 -10.56 4.88 18.42
C TYR A 156 -9.62 6.09 18.54
N PRO A 157 -10.15 7.32 18.80
CA PRO A 157 -9.33 8.50 19.01
C PRO A 157 -8.38 8.31 20.20
N ASN A 158 -7.09 8.40 19.97
CA ASN A 158 -6.07 8.21 21.01
C ASN A 158 -4.77 8.92 20.65
N LEU A 159 -4.44 9.99 21.34
CA LEU A 159 -3.22 10.76 21.13
C LEU A 159 -1.96 10.08 21.69
N ILE A 160 -2.09 9.09 22.58
CA ILE A 160 -0.93 8.38 23.17
C ILE A 160 -0.13 7.64 22.11
N ILE A 161 -0.79 7.16 21.04
CA ILE A 161 -0.10 6.49 19.93
C ILE A 161 0.44 7.46 18.88
N SER A 162 0.27 8.77 19.09
CA SER A 162 0.79 9.79 18.19
C SER A 162 2.31 9.82 18.24
N GLU A 163 2.92 9.70 17.10
CA GLU A 163 4.37 9.83 16.95
C GLU A 163 4.73 11.30 16.70
N GLY A 164 5.95 11.70 17.03
CA GLY A 164 6.37 13.11 16.98
C GLY A 164 6.27 13.79 15.60
N TYR A 165 6.10 13.02 14.54
CA TYR A 165 5.89 13.51 13.17
C TYR A 165 4.40 13.57 12.77
N ASN A 166 3.47 13.08 13.60
CA ASN A 166 2.05 13.10 13.27
C ASN A 166 1.46 14.49 13.50
N ALA A 167 0.65 14.92 12.56
CA ALA A 167 -0.17 16.13 12.61
C ALA A 167 -1.65 15.77 12.46
N PRO A 168 -2.60 16.67 12.73
CA PRO A 168 -4.03 16.40 12.56
C PRO A 168 -4.43 15.85 11.19
N GLY A 169 -3.70 16.21 10.14
CA GLY A 169 -3.91 15.67 8.78
C GLY A 169 -3.28 14.32 8.51
N SER A 170 -2.44 13.79 9.41
CA SER A 170 -1.73 12.52 9.17
C SER A 170 -2.64 11.32 8.92
N PRO A 171 -3.81 11.15 9.57
CA PRO A 171 -4.73 10.06 9.26
C PRO A 171 -5.19 10.01 7.81
N TYR A 172 -5.17 11.14 7.10
CA TYR A 172 -5.57 11.24 5.69
C TYR A 172 -4.58 10.60 4.70
N TRP A 173 -3.43 10.11 5.17
CA TRP A 173 -2.61 9.18 4.39
C TRP A 173 -3.40 7.93 3.97
N ALA A 174 -4.44 7.59 4.70
CA ALA A 174 -5.40 6.56 4.37
C ALA A 174 -6.07 6.75 2.99
N MET A 175 -6.15 7.99 2.49
CA MET A 175 -6.75 8.28 1.17
C MET A 175 -6.02 7.58 0.01
N LYS A 176 -4.79 7.13 0.20
CA LYS A 176 -4.07 6.28 -0.76
C LYS A 176 -4.84 5.00 -1.13
N ALA A 177 -5.67 4.47 -0.23
CA ALA A 177 -6.51 3.31 -0.51
C ALA A 177 -7.53 3.55 -1.64
N PHE A 178 -7.80 4.80 -1.97
CA PHE A 178 -8.74 5.18 -3.03
C PHE A 178 -8.10 5.30 -4.44
N ALA A 179 -6.82 4.97 -4.63
CA ALA A 179 -6.19 5.02 -5.95
C ALA A 179 -6.93 4.19 -7.00
N VAL A 180 -7.63 3.13 -6.61
CA VAL A 180 -8.49 2.32 -7.49
C VAL A 180 -9.61 3.11 -8.16
N LEU A 181 -10.01 4.26 -7.61
CA LEU A 181 -11.02 5.11 -8.23
C LEU A 181 -10.56 5.76 -9.55
N ALA A 182 -9.26 5.72 -9.84
CA ALA A 182 -8.73 6.14 -11.14
C ALA A 182 -8.92 5.07 -12.24
N LEU A 183 -9.32 3.84 -11.88
CA LEU A 183 -9.59 2.78 -12.83
C LEU A 183 -10.95 2.97 -13.50
N PRO A 184 -11.08 2.73 -14.82
CA PRO A 184 -12.35 2.79 -15.50
C PRO A 184 -13.31 1.70 -14.98
N GLU A 185 -14.61 1.92 -15.14
CA GLU A 185 -15.64 1.03 -14.59
C GLU A 185 -15.59 -0.39 -15.14
N ASP A 186 -15.14 -0.56 -16.38
CA ASP A 186 -14.97 -1.85 -17.06
C ASP A 186 -13.65 -2.57 -16.69
N HIS A 187 -12.81 -1.96 -15.86
CA HIS A 187 -11.58 -2.59 -15.42
C HIS A 187 -11.84 -3.92 -14.71
N PRO A 188 -11.02 -4.98 -14.96
CA PRO A 188 -11.22 -6.31 -14.34
C PRO A 188 -11.32 -6.30 -12.82
N PHE A 189 -10.68 -5.35 -12.13
CA PHE A 189 -10.82 -5.17 -10.68
C PHE A 189 -12.27 -4.86 -10.28
N TRP A 190 -12.96 -3.97 -11.02
CA TRP A 190 -14.35 -3.61 -10.71
C TRP A 190 -15.32 -4.72 -11.12
N GLN A 191 -15.05 -5.39 -12.23
CA GLN A 191 -15.88 -6.47 -12.76
C GLN A 191 -15.77 -7.78 -11.97
N ALA A 192 -14.65 -7.99 -11.26
CA ALA A 192 -14.47 -9.20 -10.47
C ALA A 192 -15.44 -9.25 -9.28
N GLU A 193 -15.96 -10.42 -9.00
CA GLU A 193 -16.63 -10.71 -7.72
C GLU A 193 -15.61 -10.64 -6.58
N GLU A 194 -16.01 -10.04 -5.46
CA GLU A 194 -15.17 -9.99 -4.26
C GLU A 194 -14.96 -11.38 -3.67
N LYS A 195 -13.71 -11.79 -3.47
CA LYS A 195 -13.36 -13.09 -2.93
C LYS A 195 -12.53 -13.00 -1.65
N PRO A 196 -12.64 -13.99 -0.74
CA PRO A 196 -11.71 -14.13 0.36
C PRO A 196 -10.34 -14.54 -0.17
N TYR A 197 -9.28 -14.09 0.49
CA TYR A 197 -7.95 -14.68 0.33
C TYR A 197 -7.71 -15.72 1.42
N THR A 198 -7.29 -16.91 1.02
CA THR A 198 -6.85 -17.96 1.94
C THR A 198 -5.36 -18.19 1.70
N PRO A 199 -4.49 -17.76 2.62
CA PRO A 199 -3.07 -17.94 2.45
C PRO A 199 -2.68 -19.41 2.47
N PRO A 200 -1.68 -19.83 1.68
CA PRO A 200 -1.07 -21.16 1.82
C PRO A 200 -0.49 -21.34 3.23
N ALA A 201 -0.59 -22.54 3.80
CA ALA A 201 -0.12 -22.84 5.15
C ALA A 201 1.36 -22.45 5.36
N ILE A 202 2.21 -22.72 4.38
CA ILE A 202 3.64 -22.41 4.45
C ILE A 202 3.95 -20.91 4.65
N LEU A 203 3.13 -20.01 4.07
CA LEU A 203 3.33 -18.57 4.26
C LEU A 203 2.93 -18.11 5.67
N CYS A 204 1.98 -18.82 6.31
CA CYS A 204 1.59 -18.54 7.69
C CYS A 204 2.68 -18.97 8.67
N ASP A 205 3.35 -20.08 8.40
CA ASP A 205 4.47 -20.57 9.21
C ASP A 205 5.68 -19.62 9.14
N GLU A 206 6.00 -19.10 7.96
CA GLU A 206 7.07 -18.09 7.80
C GLU A 206 6.77 -16.80 8.60
N LEU A 207 5.51 -16.38 8.69
CA LEU A 207 5.11 -15.21 9.46
C LEU A 207 5.23 -15.44 10.97
N SER A 208 4.99 -16.66 11.45
CA SER A 208 5.15 -16.99 12.87
C SER A 208 6.60 -16.86 13.35
N LEU A 209 7.58 -16.98 12.45
CA LEU A 209 9.00 -16.78 12.72
C LEU A 209 9.43 -15.31 12.76
N ILE A 210 8.60 -14.38 12.23
CA ILE A 210 8.88 -12.94 12.22
C ILE A 210 8.45 -12.27 13.54
N HIS A 211 7.68 -12.96 14.36
CA HIS A 211 7.12 -12.46 15.63
C HIS A 211 7.96 -12.79 16.86
N ILE A 212 9.19 -13.30 16.69
CA ILE A 212 10.11 -13.57 17.79
C ILE A 212 11.16 -12.48 17.91
#